data_9ef1b0d628a5c477fe7c66a2a03c352f
#
_entry.id   9ef1b0d628a5c477fe7c66a2a03c352f
#
_cell.length_a   1.000
_cell.length_b   1.000
_cell.length_c   1.000
_cell.angle_alpha   90.00
_cell.angle_beta   90.00
_cell.angle_gamma   90.00
#
_symmetry.space_group_name_H-M   'P 1'
#
loop_
_entity.id
_entity.type
_entity.pdbx_description
1 polymer ?
#
loop_
_entity_poly.entity_id
_entity_poly.type
_entity_poly.pdbx_seq_one_letter_code
_entity_poly.pdbx_strand_id
1 'polypeptide(L)'
;MIKTILEPLRQNGFIFKRFEPFSLQVIGSRKRIGVYHGIDTKNRYFLLFVVNRKSRVLQKDVKEWLDIKQRIEHYCGYAIMINIALINAPLCSKAKAILVQEGWKVINNASV
;
A
#
# COMPACT_ATOMS: atom_id res chain seq x y z
N MET A 1 7.56 15.19 3.28
CA MET A 1 6.53 14.24 2.85
C MET A 1 6.91 12.79 3.04
N ILE A 2 8.05 12.36 2.50
CA ILE A 2 8.53 10.98 2.71
C ILE A 2 8.72 10.68 4.20
N LYS A 3 9.21 11.63 4.99
CA LYS A 3 9.36 11.46 6.43
C LYS A 3 8.05 11.14 7.12
N THR A 4 6.96 11.79 6.71
CA THR A 4 5.63 11.58 7.30
C THR A 4 5.12 10.16 7.01
N ILE A 5 5.48 9.61 5.86
CA ILE A 5 5.09 8.25 5.47
C ILE A 5 5.97 7.22 6.18
N LEU A 6 7.27 7.46 6.26
CA LEU A 6 8.23 6.52 6.85
C LEU A 6 8.08 6.35 8.34
N GLU A 7 7.65 7.40 9.06
CA GLU A 7 7.53 7.35 10.51
C GLU A 7 6.58 6.25 11.00
N PRO A 8 5.31 6.18 10.50
CA PRO A 8 4.42 5.10 10.89
C PRO A 8 4.96 3.71 10.51
N LEU A 9 5.68 3.62 9.40
CA LEU A 9 6.27 2.36 8.96
C LEU A 9 7.38 1.90 9.89
N ARG A 10 8.24 2.81 10.34
CA ARG A 10 9.28 2.51 11.32
C ARG A 10 8.69 2.04 12.63
N GLN A 11 7.63 2.70 13.10
CA GLN A 11 6.96 2.34 14.35
C GLN A 11 6.38 0.93 14.27
N ASN A 12 6.07 0.45 13.06
CA ASN A 12 5.57 -0.89 12.83
C ASN A 12 6.66 -1.88 12.41
N GLY A 13 7.93 -1.50 12.56
CA GLY A 13 9.05 -2.40 12.33
C GLY A 13 9.50 -2.55 10.87
N PHE A 14 9.06 -1.67 9.99
CA PHE A 14 9.45 -1.72 8.57
C PHE A 14 10.68 -0.84 8.34
N ILE A 15 11.75 -1.43 7.86
CA ILE A 15 12.99 -0.74 7.51
C ILE A 15 13.30 -1.06 6.05
N PHE A 16 13.53 -0.02 5.25
CA PHE A 16 13.70 -0.16 3.81
C PHE A 16 15.12 0.19 3.38
N LYS A 17 15.67 -0.62 2.47
CA LYS A 17 16.94 -0.40 1.80
C LYS A 17 16.78 0.54 0.61
N ARG A 18 15.66 0.40 -0.11
CA ARG A 18 15.28 1.26 -1.23
C ARG A 18 13.80 1.59 -1.11
N PHE A 19 13.45 2.85 -1.29
CA PHE A 19 12.07 3.34 -1.16
C PHE A 19 11.83 4.41 -2.22
N GLU A 20 11.01 4.11 -3.22
CA GLU A 20 10.77 4.98 -4.35
C GLU A 20 9.29 5.10 -4.67
N PRO A 21 8.82 6.28 -5.13
CA PRO A 21 7.46 6.40 -5.60
C PRO A 21 7.25 5.60 -6.88
N PHE A 22 6.05 5.06 -7.05
CA PHE A 22 5.66 4.33 -8.26
C PHE A 22 4.53 5.11 -8.95
N SER A 23 4.71 5.40 -10.24
CA SER A 23 3.68 6.10 -11.01
C SER A 23 2.65 5.12 -11.54
N LEU A 24 1.38 5.28 -11.10
CA LEU A 24 0.30 4.43 -11.57
C LEU A 24 -0.03 4.64 -13.04
N GLN A 25 0.44 5.73 -13.65
CA GLN A 25 0.22 5.98 -15.07
C GLN A 25 0.88 4.91 -15.95
N VAL A 26 1.99 4.32 -15.51
CA VAL A 26 2.69 3.29 -16.30
C VAL A 26 1.88 2.02 -16.45
N ILE A 27 0.90 1.78 -15.57
CA ILE A 27 -0.03 0.64 -15.66
C ILE A 27 -1.43 1.08 -16.09
N GLY A 28 -1.58 2.31 -16.56
CA GLY A 28 -2.84 2.84 -17.07
C GLY A 28 -3.86 3.20 -16.00
N SER A 29 -3.46 3.38 -14.75
CA SER A 29 -4.37 3.74 -13.68
C SER A 29 -4.38 5.23 -13.43
N ARG A 30 -5.55 5.79 -13.11
CA ARG A 30 -5.73 7.19 -12.73
C ARG A 30 -6.15 7.34 -11.27
N LYS A 31 -5.99 6.30 -10.46
CA LYS A 31 -6.36 6.35 -9.05
C LYS A 31 -5.51 7.35 -8.29
N ARG A 32 -6.13 8.04 -7.33
CA ARG A 32 -5.46 9.06 -6.51
C ARG A 32 -4.97 8.44 -5.21
N ILE A 33 -4.12 7.45 -5.31
CA ILE A 33 -3.46 6.86 -4.16
C ILE A 33 -1.96 6.97 -4.37
N GLY A 34 -1.24 7.19 -3.27
CA GLY A 34 0.20 7.16 -3.30
C GLY A 34 0.68 5.73 -3.33
N VAL A 35 1.59 5.42 -4.23
CA VAL A 35 2.17 4.08 -4.32
C VAL A 35 3.68 4.20 -4.25
N TYR A 36 4.28 3.40 -3.39
CA TYR A 36 5.73 3.34 -3.22
C TYR A 36 6.16 1.89 -3.31
N HIS A 37 7.36 1.67 -3.79
CA HIS A 37 7.91 0.31 -3.92
C HIS A 37 9.40 0.35 -3.64
N GLY A 38 9.99 -0.82 -3.51
CA GLY A 38 11.42 -0.94 -3.31
C GLY A 38 11.78 -2.27 -2.68
N ILE A 39 12.84 -2.24 -1.90
CA ILE A 39 13.42 -3.44 -1.28
C ILE A 39 13.65 -3.17 0.20
N ASP A 40 13.32 -4.13 1.06
CA ASP A 40 13.60 -4.02 2.49
C ASP A 40 15.04 -4.48 2.80
N THR A 41 15.42 -4.44 4.07
CA THR A 41 16.77 -4.82 4.49
C THR A 41 17.07 -6.31 4.31
N LYS A 42 16.05 -7.13 4.08
CA LYS A 42 16.19 -8.57 3.81
C LYS A 42 16.12 -8.89 2.32
N ASN A 43 16.24 -7.87 1.46
CA ASN A 43 16.18 -7.99 0.00
C ASN A 43 14.84 -8.52 -0.52
N ARG A 44 13.74 -8.20 0.18
CA ARG A 44 12.39 -8.56 -0.26
C ARG A 44 11.73 -7.37 -0.93
N TYR A 45 11.04 -7.61 -2.03
CA TYR A 45 10.27 -6.55 -2.71
C TYR A 45 9.05 -6.20 -1.89
N PHE A 46 8.78 -4.91 -1.75
CA PHE A 46 7.59 -4.42 -1.06
C PHE A 46 6.79 -3.45 -1.92
N LEU A 47 5.52 -3.33 -1.58
CA LEU A 47 4.59 -2.38 -2.19
C LEU A 47 3.84 -1.68 -1.05
N LEU A 48 3.79 -0.37 -1.10
CA LEU A 48 3.09 0.45 -0.11
C LEU A 48 2.04 1.29 -0.82
N PHE A 49 0.80 1.19 -0.38
CA PHE A 49 -0.27 2.08 -0.79
C PHE A 49 -0.53 3.07 0.34
N VAL A 50 -0.53 4.36 0.00
CA VAL A 50 -0.84 5.44 0.93
C VAL A 50 -2.16 6.05 0.51
N VAL A 51 -3.15 5.95 1.37
CA VAL A 51 -4.51 6.40 1.08
C VAL A 51 -4.87 7.52 2.04
N ASN A 52 -5.02 8.73 1.50
CA ASN A 52 -5.42 9.91 2.25
C ASN A 52 -6.74 10.43 1.69
N ARG A 53 -7.82 10.25 2.43
CA ARG A 53 -9.12 10.77 2.00
C ARG A 53 -10.08 10.84 3.19
N LYS A 54 -11.16 11.59 3.03
CA LYS A 54 -12.19 11.73 4.06
C LYS A 54 -13.25 10.64 3.97
N SER A 55 -13.50 10.13 2.77
CA SER A 55 -14.51 9.08 2.56
C SER A 55 -14.01 7.73 3.04
N ARG A 56 -14.95 6.88 3.44
CA ARG A 56 -14.66 5.55 3.96
C ARG A 56 -14.09 4.64 2.87
N VAL A 57 -13.08 3.87 3.22
CA VAL A 57 -12.54 2.82 2.35
C VAL A 57 -13.45 1.61 2.41
N LEU A 58 -13.96 1.19 1.27
CA LEU A 58 -14.92 0.11 1.14
C LEU A 58 -14.30 -1.11 0.46
N GLN A 59 -15.03 -2.24 0.45
CA GLN A 59 -14.57 -3.48 -0.17
C GLN A 59 -14.19 -3.29 -1.65
N LYS A 60 -14.97 -2.52 -2.40
CA LYS A 60 -14.68 -2.28 -3.82
C LYS A 60 -13.35 -1.58 -4.02
N ASP A 61 -12.97 -0.69 -3.10
CA ASP A 61 -11.68 -0.01 -3.17
C ASP A 61 -10.54 -1.01 -3.01
N VAL A 62 -10.65 -1.89 -2.03
CA VAL A 62 -9.64 -2.92 -1.76
C VAL A 62 -9.52 -3.88 -2.95
N LYS A 63 -10.62 -4.27 -3.57
CA LYS A 63 -10.59 -5.13 -4.76
C LYS A 63 -9.84 -4.46 -5.90
N GLU A 64 -10.01 -3.15 -6.08
CA GLU A 64 -9.25 -2.38 -7.07
C GLU A 64 -7.76 -2.36 -6.72
N TRP A 65 -7.43 -2.23 -5.45
CA TRP A 65 -6.01 -2.23 -5.01
C TRP A 65 -5.35 -3.58 -5.29
N LEU A 66 -6.06 -4.67 -5.08
CA LEU A 66 -5.54 -6.01 -5.39
C LEU A 66 -5.27 -6.17 -6.88
N ASP A 67 -6.15 -5.62 -7.72
CA ASP A 67 -5.96 -5.61 -9.17
C ASP A 67 -4.74 -4.76 -9.55
N ILE A 68 -4.60 -3.58 -8.93
CA ILE A 68 -3.45 -2.70 -9.17
C ILE A 68 -2.15 -3.42 -8.79
N LYS A 69 -2.14 -4.12 -7.66
CA LYS A 69 -0.96 -4.90 -7.24
C LYS A 69 -0.57 -5.91 -8.32
N GLN A 70 -1.53 -6.66 -8.86
CA GLN A 70 -1.26 -7.64 -9.90
C GLN A 70 -0.68 -6.99 -11.16
N ARG A 71 -1.21 -5.83 -11.54
CA ARG A 71 -0.70 -5.08 -12.69
C ARG A 71 0.73 -4.60 -12.45
N ILE A 72 1.04 -4.15 -11.24
CA ILE A 72 2.39 -3.73 -10.88
C ILE A 72 3.36 -4.91 -10.93
N GLU A 73 2.97 -6.06 -10.40
CA GLU A 73 3.79 -7.27 -10.45
C GLU A 73 4.07 -7.69 -11.89
N HIS A 74 3.06 -7.60 -12.74
CA HIS A 74 3.22 -7.92 -14.16
C HIS A 74 4.16 -6.93 -14.84
N TYR A 75 4.01 -5.64 -14.57
CA TYR A 75 4.85 -4.59 -15.13
C TYR A 75 6.30 -4.73 -14.69
N CYS A 76 6.53 -4.99 -13.41
CA CYS A 76 7.88 -5.12 -12.84
C CYS A 76 8.54 -6.46 -13.17
N GLY A 77 7.75 -7.49 -13.45
CA GLY A 77 8.27 -8.82 -13.76
C GLY A 77 8.73 -9.62 -12.57
N TYR A 78 8.30 -9.27 -11.35
CA TYR A 78 8.63 -10.03 -10.14
C TYR A 78 7.46 -10.00 -9.16
N ALA A 79 7.43 -11.00 -8.26
CA ALA A 79 6.42 -11.06 -7.21
C ALA A 79 6.77 -10.12 -6.05
N ILE A 80 5.74 -9.48 -5.50
CA ILE A 80 5.90 -8.59 -4.36
C ILE A 80 5.58 -9.37 -3.09
N MET A 81 6.55 -9.48 -2.20
CA MET A 81 6.45 -10.29 -0.99
C MET A 81 5.77 -9.56 0.16
N ILE A 82 5.94 -8.25 0.24
CA ILE A 82 5.43 -7.45 1.34
C ILE A 82 4.47 -6.40 0.79
N ASN A 83 3.23 -6.42 1.25
CA ASN A 83 2.21 -5.49 0.82
C ASN A 83 1.69 -4.73 2.04
N ILE A 84 1.75 -3.41 1.98
CA ILE A 84 1.40 -2.53 3.10
C ILE A 84 0.36 -1.53 2.63
N ALA A 85 -0.69 -1.34 3.41
CA ALA A 85 -1.69 -0.31 3.19
C ALA A 85 -1.64 0.66 4.37
N LEU A 86 -1.15 1.86 4.12
CA LEU A 86 -1.16 2.95 5.10
C LEU A 86 -2.38 3.82 4.81
N ILE A 87 -3.38 3.71 5.67
CA ILE A 87 -4.69 4.29 5.43
C ILE A 87 -4.96 5.42 6.41
N ASN A 88 -5.10 6.64 5.89
CA ASN A 88 -5.51 7.81 6.65
C ASN A 88 -6.94 8.18 6.26
N ALA A 89 -7.87 7.26 6.56
CA ALA A 89 -9.28 7.37 6.22
C ALA A 89 -10.07 6.40 7.09
N PRO A 90 -11.39 6.61 7.26
CA PRO A 90 -12.22 5.58 7.90
C PRO A 90 -12.14 4.30 7.07
N LEU A 91 -12.06 3.17 7.75
CA LEU A 91 -11.87 1.88 7.11
C LEU A 91 -12.99 0.92 7.47
N CYS A 92 -13.68 0.42 6.46
CA CYS A 92 -14.72 -0.61 6.64
C CYS A 92 -14.07 -1.89 7.17
N SER A 93 -14.71 -2.53 8.17
CA SER A 93 -14.18 -3.75 8.76
C SER A 93 -14.07 -4.89 7.75
N LYS A 94 -15.00 -4.96 6.79
CA LYS A 94 -14.97 -5.98 5.74
C LYS A 94 -13.82 -5.73 4.76
N ALA A 95 -13.54 -4.46 4.45
CA ALA A 95 -12.40 -4.09 3.62
C ALA A 95 -11.08 -4.47 4.30
N LYS A 96 -10.97 -4.17 5.59
CA LYS A 96 -9.79 -4.56 6.38
C LYS A 96 -9.60 -6.07 6.39
N ALA A 97 -10.69 -6.82 6.55
CA ALA A 97 -10.64 -8.28 6.58
C ALA A 97 -10.10 -8.85 5.27
N ILE A 98 -10.49 -8.27 4.12
CA ILE A 98 -9.98 -8.70 2.82
C ILE A 98 -8.47 -8.48 2.73
N LEU A 99 -7.99 -7.30 3.14
CA LEU A 99 -6.56 -6.99 3.12
C LEU A 99 -5.77 -7.95 3.98
N VAL A 100 -6.23 -8.21 5.20
CA VAL A 100 -5.56 -9.12 6.13
C VAL A 100 -5.56 -10.55 5.57
N GLN A 101 -6.66 -10.98 4.98
CA GLN A 101 -6.77 -12.31 4.38
C GLN A 101 -5.80 -12.47 3.21
N GLU A 102 -5.56 -11.39 2.46
CA GLU A 102 -4.62 -11.41 1.33
C GLU A 102 -3.17 -11.18 1.78
N GLY A 103 -2.91 -11.16 3.08
CA GLY A 103 -1.58 -11.05 3.63
C GLY A 103 -1.02 -9.63 3.69
N TRP A 104 -1.87 -8.62 3.53
CA TRP A 104 -1.42 -7.23 3.63
C TRP A 104 -1.27 -6.80 5.07
N LYS A 105 -0.27 -5.96 5.32
CA LYS A 105 -0.14 -5.25 6.60
C LYS A 105 -0.95 -3.96 6.50
N VAL A 106 -1.92 -3.80 7.39
CA VAL A 106 -2.79 -2.62 7.42
C VAL A 106 -2.36 -1.72 8.57
N ILE A 107 -2.04 -0.47 8.24
CA ILE A 107 -1.74 0.57 9.21
C ILE A 107 -2.80 1.65 9.04
N ASN A 108 -3.70 1.77 10.00
CA ASN A 108 -4.77 2.76 9.96
C ASN A 108 -4.47 3.86 10.96
N ASN A 109 -4.13 5.04 10.45
CA ASN A 109 -3.82 6.22 11.25
C ASN A 109 -5.00 7.17 11.40
N ALA A 110 -6.16 6.84 10.84
CA ALA A 110 -7.31 7.71 10.98
C ALA A 110 -7.74 7.75 12.43
N SER A 111 -7.68 8.93 13.03
CA SER A 111 -8.33 9.16 14.30
C SER A 111 -9.81 9.35 14.01
N VAL A 112 -10.59 8.43 14.41
CA VAL A 112 -12.03 8.46 14.21
C VAL A 112 -12.69 9.27 15.32
#